data_dde1926236bffa86daf72ce7f9773b03
#
_entry.id   dde1926236bffa86daf72ce7f9773b03
#
_cell.length_a   1.000
_cell.length_b   1.000
_cell.length_c   1.000
_cell.angle_alpha   90.00
_cell.angle_beta   90.00
_cell.angle_gamma   90.00
#
_symmetry.space_group_name_H-M   'P 1'
#
loop_
_entity.id
_entity.type
_entity.pdbx_description
1 polymer ?
#
loop_
_entity_poly.entity_id
_entity_poly.type
_entity_poly.pdbx_seq_one_letter_code
_entity_poly.pdbx_strand_id
1 'polypeptide(L)'
;MNANAALQTESRGGAVALVAAALPGFETLLEAAVAAVRRRVEVEGRVSSARLEAEQHAAHGLSWLATYVTALRELKAYGERLQEEGRYGAVEDCAIRIGAGEYAAQIFGGIPMSQGEIVRLPALGLSQEAVAAACSEAAERLIAEGNTPEHRARFVALFSQSDGASSVGDPGLDETLEAIRSEMRRFCAAEVTPHAHEWHLENDYIPMPVVEKMAEIGVFGLTIPEAFGGMGLSKVSMCVVSEELSRGYIGVGSLGTRSEIAAELILCGGTDEQKAKWLPKIA
;
A
#
# COMPACT_ATOMS: atom_id res chain seq x y z
N MET A 1 13.55 -5.49 -37.31
CA MET A 1 12.21 -5.57 -36.72
C MET A 1 12.18 -4.60 -35.55
N ASN A 2 11.28 -3.59 -35.58
CA ASN A 2 11.25 -2.50 -34.62
C ASN A 2 10.89 -3.00 -33.22
N ALA A 3 11.70 -2.69 -32.23
CA ALA A 3 11.44 -2.96 -30.81
C ALA A 3 10.06 -2.41 -30.35
N ASN A 4 9.60 -1.30 -30.95
CA ASN A 4 8.26 -0.74 -30.72
C ASN A 4 7.10 -1.62 -31.24
N ALA A 5 7.29 -2.45 -32.25
CA ALA A 5 6.24 -3.34 -32.75
C ALA A 5 6.09 -4.59 -31.88
N ALA A 6 7.17 -5.06 -31.25
CA ALA A 6 7.12 -6.12 -30.25
C ALA A 6 6.42 -5.66 -28.96
N LEU A 7 6.61 -4.39 -28.57
CA LEU A 7 5.94 -3.77 -27.42
C LEU A 7 4.42 -3.62 -27.59
N GLN A 8 3.94 -3.48 -28.83
CA GLN A 8 2.50 -3.36 -29.14
C GLN A 8 1.77 -4.72 -29.29
N THR A 9 2.50 -5.82 -29.51
CA THR A 9 1.89 -7.17 -29.61
C THR A 9 1.72 -7.84 -28.24
N GLU A 10 2.43 -7.40 -27.20
CA GLU A 10 2.23 -7.86 -25.82
C GLU A 10 0.96 -7.26 -25.16
N SER A 11 0.32 -6.27 -25.79
CA SER A 11 -0.83 -5.55 -25.22
C SER A 11 -2.15 -6.35 -25.15
N ARG A 12 -2.26 -7.52 -25.78
CA ARG A 12 -3.46 -8.39 -25.71
C ARG A 12 -3.50 -9.34 -24.51
N GLY A 13 -2.55 -9.26 -23.59
CA GLY A 13 -2.48 -10.03 -22.34
C GLY A 13 -1.70 -9.28 -21.29
N GLY A 14 -1.86 -7.94 -21.19
CA GLY A 14 -1.16 -7.09 -20.22
C GLY A 14 -1.38 -7.54 -18.79
N ALA A 15 -0.53 -7.06 -17.87
CA ALA A 15 -0.57 -7.44 -16.46
C ALA A 15 -1.95 -7.20 -15.83
N VAL A 16 -2.62 -6.09 -16.18
CA VAL A 16 -3.97 -5.75 -15.68
C VAL A 16 -5.00 -6.81 -16.08
N ALA A 17 -5.01 -7.25 -17.34
CA ALA A 17 -5.94 -8.29 -17.79
C ALA A 17 -5.69 -9.63 -17.12
N LEU A 18 -4.42 -9.98 -16.87
CA LEU A 18 -4.04 -11.21 -16.19
C LEU A 18 -4.49 -11.18 -14.71
N VAL A 19 -4.28 -10.05 -14.02
CA VAL A 19 -4.77 -9.86 -12.64
C VAL A 19 -6.31 -9.90 -12.60
N ALA A 20 -6.98 -9.23 -13.54
CA ALA A 20 -8.45 -9.25 -13.63
C ALA A 20 -9.02 -10.67 -13.82
N ALA A 21 -8.34 -11.49 -14.60
CA ALA A 21 -8.75 -12.88 -14.83
C ALA A 21 -8.49 -13.80 -13.62
N ALA A 22 -7.44 -13.51 -12.82
CA ALA A 22 -7.08 -14.31 -11.64
C ALA A 22 -7.86 -13.90 -10.38
N LEU A 23 -8.24 -12.62 -10.26
CA LEU A 23 -8.81 -12.02 -9.06
C LEU A 23 -10.04 -12.76 -8.50
N PRO A 24 -11.03 -13.21 -9.30
CA PRO A 24 -12.20 -13.93 -8.77
C PRO A 24 -11.84 -15.19 -7.95
N GLY A 25 -10.76 -15.91 -8.32
CA GLY A 25 -10.27 -17.04 -7.56
C GLY A 25 -9.73 -16.65 -6.17
N PHE A 26 -8.97 -15.57 -6.10
CA PHE A 26 -8.48 -15.04 -4.82
C PHE A 26 -9.61 -14.52 -3.93
N GLU A 27 -10.63 -13.89 -4.50
CA GLU A 27 -11.80 -13.43 -3.77
C GLU A 27 -12.60 -14.60 -3.19
N THR A 28 -12.80 -15.65 -3.98
CA THR A 28 -13.43 -16.90 -3.52
C THR A 28 -12.65 -17.54 -2.36
N LEU A 29 -11.30 -17.57 -2.43
CA LEU A 29 -10.46 -18.03 -1.31
C LEU A 29 -10.66 -17.19 -0.05
N LEU A 30 -10.68 -15.87 -0.19
CA LEU A 30 -10.87 -14.96 0.93
C LEU A 30 -12.24 -15.16 1.59
N GLU A 31 -13.31 -15.24 0.80
CA GLU A 31 -14.67 -15.50 1.32
C GLU A 31 -14.75 -16.83 2.07
N ALA A 32 -14.19 -17.89 1.50
CA ALA A 32 -14.14 -19.19 2.13
C ALA A 32 -13.32 -19.20 3.44
N ALA A 33 -12.17 -18.47 3.45
CA ALA A 33 -11.34 -18.33 4.64
C ALA A 33 -12.06 -17.53 5.74
N VAL A 34 -12.74 -16.42 5.38
CA VAL A 34 -13.58 -15.65 6.31
C VAL A 34 -14.63 -16.55 6.94
N ALA A 35 -15.36 -17.32 6.13
CA ALA A 35 -16.40 -18.24 6.63
C ALA A 35 -15.80 -19.34 7.54
N ALA A 36 -14.63 -19.87 7.21
CA ALA A 36 -13.98 -20.91 7.99
C ALA A 36 -13.45 -20.40 9.33
N VAL A 37 -12.76 -19.27 9.35
CA VAL A 37 -12.23 -18.67 10.59
C VAL A 37 -13.37 -18.16 11.47
N ARG A 38 -14.40 -17.53 10.88
CA ARG A 38 -15.58 -17.10 11.62
C ARG A 38 -16.21 -18.24 12.42
N ARG A 39 -16.41 -19.43 11.83
CA ARG A 39 -16.95 -20.60 12.53
C ARG A 39 -16.13 -21.04 13.74
N ARG A 40 -14.83 -20.74 13.76
CA ARG A 40 -13.94 -21.08 14.89
C ARG A 40 -14.03 -20.09 16.03
N VAL A 41 -14.21 -18.78 15.69
CA VAL A 41 -14.11 -17.70 16.68
C VAL A 41 -15.48 -17.16 17.13
N GLU A 42 -16.57 -17.48 16.42
CA GLU A 42 -17.91 -16.99 16.71
C GLU A 42 -18.66 -17.91 17.70
N VAL A 43 -19.41 -17.28 18.61
CA VAL A 43 -20.35 -17.92 19.53
C VAL A 43 -21.60 -17.06 19.55
N GLU A 44 -22.77 -17.66 19.29
CA GLU A 44 -24.05 -16.97 19.28
C GLU A 44 -24.08 -15.66 18.45
N GLY A 45 -23.44 -15.68 17.29
CA GLY A 45 -23.38 -14.56 16.36
C GLY A 45 -22.40 -13.44 16.73
N ARG A 46 -21.54 -13.64 17.74
CA ARG A 46 -20.53 -12.68 18.20
C ARG A 46 -19.13 -13.31 18.27
N VAL A 47 -18.13 -12.52 17.96
CA VAL A 47 -16.73 -12.96 18.14
C VAL A 47 -16.43 -13.13 19.63
N SER A 48 -16.02 -14.32 20.02
CA SER A 48 -15.56 -14.63 21.37
C SER A 48 -14.09 -14.31 21.51
N SER A 49 -13.72 -13.45 22.46
CA SER A 49 -12.33 -13.08 22.73
C SER A 49 -11.48 -14.32 23.08
N ALA A 50 -12.01 -15.23 23.88
CA ALA A 50 -11.28 -16.45 24.25
C ALA A 50 -11.01 -17.39 23.06
N ARG A 51 -11.97 -17.50 22.12
CA ARG A 51 -11.78 -18.28 20.90
C ARG A 51 -10.84 -17.58 19.93
N LEU A 52 -10.95 -16.26 19.81
CA LEU A 52 -10.04 -15.46 19.01
C LEU A 52 -8.60 -15.61 19.51
N GLU A 53 -8.40 -15.59 20.83
CA GLU A 53 -7.09 -15.83 21.46
C GLU A 53 -6.54 -17.22 21.12
N ALA A 54 -7.37 -18.24 21.14
CA ALA A 54 -6.95 -19.60 20.80
C ALA A 54 -6.65 -19.79 19.29
N GLU A 55 -7.25 -18.98 18.43
CA GLU A 55 -7.16 -19.05 16.97
C GLU A 55 -6.33 -17.88 16.36
N GLN A 56 -5.45 -17.26 17.16
CA GLN A 56 -4.68 -16.07 16.73
C GLN A 56 -3.93 -16.27 15.42
N HIS A 57 -3.29 -17.42 15.21
CA HIS A 57 -2.55 -17.70 13.98
C HIS A 57 -3.48 -17.66 12.74
N ALA A 58 -4.66 -18.29 12.84
CA ALA A 58 -5.63 -18.27 11.73
C ALA A 58 -6.24 -16.89 11.53
N ALA A 59 -6.57 -16.18 12.61
CA ALA A 59 -7.15 -14.83 12.54
C ALA A 59 -6.15 -13.81 11.96
N HIS A 60 -4.90 -13.86 12.40
CA HIS A 60 -3.82 -13.02 11.85
C HIS A 60 -3.54 -13.36 10.39
N GLY A 61 -3.46 -14.64 10.05
CA GLY A 61 -3.27 -15.12 8.68
C GLY A 61 -4.42 -14.71 7.75
N LEU A 62 -5.66 -14.72 8.23
CA LEU A 62 -6.82 -14.20 7.50
C LEU A 62 -6.67 -12.71 7.18
N SER A 63 -6.18 -11.91 8.12
CA SER A 63 -5.92 -10.47 7.90
C SER A 63 -4.88 -10.24 6.81
N TRP A 64 -3.83 -11.05 6.78
CA TRP A 64 -2.81 -11.01 5.72
C TRP A 64 -3.38 -11.43 4.37
N LEU A 65 -4.16 -12.52 4.30
CA LEU A 65 -4.83 -12.91 3.05
C LEU A 65 -5.74 -11.80 2.54
N ALA A 66 -6.53 -11.18 3.42
CA ALA A 66 -7.40 -10.05 3.05
C ALA A 66 -6.59 -8.86 2.53
N THR A 67 -5.46 -8.55 3.14
CA THR A 67 -4.54 -7.50 2.69
C THR A 67 -4.01 -7.78 1.29
N TYR A 68 -3.58 -9.01 1.01
CA TYR A 68 -3.04 -9.40 -0.30
C TYR A 68 -4.11 -9.37 -1.40
N VAL A 69 -5.30 -9.89 -1.11
CA VAL A 69 -6.42 -9.83 -2.07
C VAL A 69 -6.83 -8.38 -2.33
N THR A 70 -6.86 -7.53 -1.30
CA THR A 70 -7.12 -6.09 -1.48
C THR A 70 -6.03 -5.43 -2.31
N ALA A 71 -4.74 -5.74 -2.07
CA ALA A 71 -3.65 -5.21 -2.89
C ALA A 71 -3.78 -5.62 -4.37
N LEU A 72 -4.21 -6.85 -4.66
CA LEU A 72 -4.48 -7.29 -6.04
C LEU A 72 -5.64 -6.52 -6.68
N ARG A 73 -6.71 -6.22 -5.92
CA ARG A 73 -7.81 -5.35 -6.39
C ARG A 73 -7.31 -3.95 -6.73
N GLU A 74 -6.51 -3.37 -5.84
CA GLU A 74 -5.97 -2.02 -6.03
C GLU A 74 -4.98 -1.96 -7.20
N LEU A 75 -4.12 -2.97 -7.38
CA LEU A 75 -3.23 -3.06 -8.56
C LEU A 75 -4.03 -3.11 -9.87
N LYS A 76 -5.12 -3.90 -9.89
CA LYS A 76 -6.04 -3.95 -11.04
C LYS A 76 -6.68 -2.58 -11.28
N ALA A 77 -7.30 -1.99 -10.26
CA ALA A 77 -7.99 -0.70 -10.37
C ALA A 77 -7.04 0.43 -10.79
N TYR A 78 -5.83 0.46 -10.23
CA TYR A 78 -4.77 1.38 -10.63
C TYR A 78 -4.44 1.26 -12.12
N GLY A 79 -4.19 0.03 -12.58
CA GLY A 79 -3.85 -0.20 -13.97
C GLY A 79 -4.99 0.14 -14.94
N GLU A 80 -6.24 -0.20 -14.60
CA GLU A 80 -7.43 0.14 -15.39
C GLU A 80 -7.60 1.66 -15.50
N ARG A 81 -7.51 2.39 -14.39
CA ARG A 81 -7.59 3.85 -14.38
C ARG A 81 -6.53 4.48 -15.28
N LEU A 82 -5.27 4.05 -15.18
CA LEU A 82 -4.20 4.58 -16.03
C LEU A 82 -4.39 4.23 -17.52
N GLN A 83 -4.98 3.06 -17.84
CA GLN A 83 -5.33 2.70 -19.22
C GLN A 83 -6.41 3.62 -19.77
N GLU A 84 -7.46 3.90 -18.99
CA GLU A 84 -8.54 4.82 -19.37
C GLU A 84 -8.03 6.25 -19.57
N GLU A 85 -7.07 6.69 -18.76
CA GLU A 85 -6.44 8.01 -18.83
C GLU A 85 -5.31 8.11 -19.89
N GLY A 86 -4.95 7.00 -20.55
CA GLY A 86 -3.84 6.96 -21.50
C GLY A 86 -2.44 7.12 -20.90
N ARG A 87 -2.30 6.88 -19.60
CA ARG A 87 -1.08 7.04 -18.77
C ARG A 87 -0.36 5.70 -18.50
N TYR A 88 -0.95 4.59 -18.88
CA TYR A 88 -0.41 3.26 -18.64
C TYR A 88 0.75 2.95 -19.60
N GLY A 89 1.91 2.61 -19.07
CA GLY A 89 3.11 2.32 -19.84
C GLY A 89 3.79 1.00 -19.44
N ALA A 90 4.99 0.81 -19.97
CA ALA A 90 5.78 -0.39 -19.72
C ALA A 90 6.24 -0.52 -18.27
N VAL A 91 6.43 0.59 -17.58
CA VAL A 91 6.82 0.64 -16.15
C VAL A 91 5.69 0.10 -15.29
N GLU A 92 4.46 0.60 -15.51
CA GLU A 92 3.25 0.21 -14.78
C GLU A 92 2.93 -1.26 -15.03
N ASP A 93 2.97 -1.72 -16.30
CA ASP A 93 2.75 -3.14 -16.63
C ASP A 93 3.73 -4.05 -15.90
N CYS A 94 5.02 -3.69 -15.92
CA CYS A 94 6.06 -4.47 -15.28
C CYS A 94 5.91 -4.48 -13.75
N ALA A 95 5.61 -3.33 -13.13
CA ALA A 95 5.40 -3.21 -11.69
C ALA A 95 4.18 -4.03 -11.22
N ILE A 96 3.04 -3.92 -11.93
CA ILE A 96 1.82 -4.68 -11.63
C ILE A 96 2.09 -6.18 -11.78
N ARG A 97 2.76 -6.60 -12.85
CA ARG A 97 3.10 -8.00 -13.12
C ARG A 97 3.96 -8.60 -12.01
N ILE A 98 5.02 -7.90 -11.61
CA ILE A 98 5.93 -8.35 -10.54
C ILE A 98 5.17 -8.42 -9.21
N GLY A 99 4.46 -7.37 -8.83
CA GLY A 99 3.74 -7.31 -7.56
C GLY A 99 2.62 -8.33 -7.46
N ALA A 100 1.80 -8.46 -8.49
CA ALA A 100 0.72 -9.44 -8.51
C ALA A 100 1.24 -10.88 -8.56
N GLY A 101 2.31 -11.13 -9.31
CA GLY A 101 2.97 -12.45 -9.35
C GLY A 101 3.51 -12.87 -8.00
N GLU A 102 4.15 -11.95 -7.27
CA GLU A 102 4.65 -12.20 -5.91
C GLU A 102 3.51 -12.48 -4.94
N TYR A 103 2.46 -11.66 -4.93
CA TYR A 103 1.30 -11.90 -4.04
C TYR A 103 0.59 -13.22 -4.37
N ALA A 104 0.40 -13.55 -5.65
CA ALA A 104 -0.18 -14.82 -6.06
C ALA A 104 0.67 -16.01 -5.57
N ALA A 105 1.98 -15.94 -5.77
CA ALA A 105 2.90 -17.00 -5.31
C ALA A 105 2.87 -17.19 -3.78
N GLN A 106 2.82 -16.10 -3.02
CA GLN A 106 2.75 -16.15 -1.56
C GLN A 106 1.38 -16.65 -1.07
N ILE A 107 0.27 -16.26 -1.69
CA ILE A 107 -1.07 -16.75 -1.31
C ILE A 107 -1.11 -18.29 -1.40
N PHE A 108 -0.65 -18.89 -2.49
CA PHE A 108 -0.68 -20.34 -2.66
C PHE A 108 0.48 -21.07 -1.98
N GLY A 109 1.65 -20.44 -1.89
CA GLY A 109 2.87 -21.04 -1.30
C GLY A 109 2.98 -20.88 0.22
N GLY A 110 2.37 -19.85 0.75
CA GLY A 110 2.43 -19.44 2.16
C GLY A 110 2.77 -17.96 2.31
N ILE A 111 1.93 -17.24 3.04
CA ILE A 111 2.06 -15.80 3.28
C ILE A 111 2.99 -15.58 4.48
N PRO A 112 4.14 -14.91 4.33
CA PRO A 112 5.02 -14.56 5.43
C PRO A 112 4.39 -13.45 6.28
N MET A 113 4.10 -13.74 7.54
CA MET A 113 3.54 -12.78 8.50
C MET A 113 4.63 -12.12 9.36
N SER A 114 5.74 -12.85 9.57
CA SER A 114 6.95 -12.39 10.23
C SER A 114 8.15 -13.21 9.77
N GLN A 115 9.35 -12.95 10.31
CA GLN A 115 10.57 -13.70 9.95
C GLN A 115 10.48 -15.21 10.18
N GLY A 116 9.69 -15.65 11.15
CA GLY A 116 9.55 -17.06 11.52
C GLY A 116 8.12 -17.60 11.41
N GLU A 117 7.18 -16.77 10.90
CA GLU A 117 5.77 -17.13 10.89
C GLU A 117 5.19 -17.05 9.47
N ILE A 118 4.72 -18.18 8.99
CA ILE A 118 4.12 -18.31 7.66
C ILE A 118 2.74 -18.93 7.81
N VAL A 119 1.70 -18.26 7.29
CA VAL A 119 0.38 -18.86 7.20
C VAL A 119 0.18 -19.54 5.84
N ARG A 120 -0.39 -20.74 5.85
CA ARG A 120 -0.79 -21.48 4.66
C ARG A 120 -2.31 -21.66 4.63
N LEU A 121 -2.89 -21.73 3.45
CA LEU A 121 -4.33 -21.80 3.26
C LEU A 121 -5.05 -22.90 4.09
N PRO A 122 -4.48 -24.11 4.30
CA PRO A 122 -5.08 -25.11 5.20
C PRO A 122 -5.19 -24.64 6.67
N ALA A 123 -4.28 -23.79 7.14
CA ALA A 123 -4.36 -23.24 8.50
C ALA A 123 -5.59 -22.31 8.66
N LEU A 124 -6.04 -21.69 7.57
CA LEU A 124 -7.28 -20.90 7.50
C LEU A 124 -8.54 -21.76 7.35
N GLY A 125 -8.39 -23.10 7.29
CA GLY A 125 -9.50 -24.05 7.17
C GLY A 125 -10.00 -24.27 5.74
N LEU A 126 -9.16 -23.97 4.75
CA LEU A 126 -9.47 -24.23 3.34
C LEU A 126 -9.08 -25.66 2.95
N SER A 127 -9.99 -26.34 2.24
CA SER A 127 -9.71 -27.67 1.70
C SER A 127 -8.82 -27.59 0.45
N GLN A 128 -8.16 -28.70 0.13
CA GLN A 128 -7.35 -28.81 -1.09
C GLN A 128 -8.18 -28.57 -2.36
N GLU A 129 -9.44 -29.06 -2.39
CA GLU A 129 -10.35 -28.86 -3.51
C GLU A 129 -10.70 -27.39 -3.70
N ALA A 130 -10.99 -26.66 -2.61
CA ALA A 130 -11.28 -25.23 -2.65
C ALA A 130 -10.07 -24.42 -3.16
N VAL A 131 -8.89 -24.78 -2.69
CA VAL A 131 -7.63 -24.14 -3.12
C VAL A 131 -7.37 -24.42 -4.60
N ALA A 132 -7.52 -25.67 -5.06
CA ALA A 132 -7.32 -26.05 -6.46
C ALA A 132 -8.34 -25.35 -7.39
N ALA A 133 -9.62 -25.29 -6.97
CA ALA A 133 -10.66 -24.61 -7.77
C ALA A 133 -10.43 -23.10 -7.92
N ALA A 134 -9.79 -22.47 -6.95
CA ALA A 134 -9.47 -21.05 -6.97
C ALA A 134 -8.18 -20.73 -7.75
N CYS A 135 -7.28 -21.71 -7.94
CA CYS A 135 -6.05 -21.57 -8.71
C CYS A 135 -6.37 -21.66 -10.22
N SER A 136 -6.87 -20.57 -10.79
CA SER A 136 -7.17 -20.49 -12.22
C SER A 136 -5.89 -20.51 -13.06
N GLU A 137 -6.01 -20.81 -14.39
CA GLU A 137 -4.90 -20.67 -15.33
C GLU A 137 -4.23 -19.31 -15.27
N ALA A 138 -5.01 -18.24 -15.09
CA ALA A 138 -4.48 -16.87 -14.94
C ALA A 138 -3.66 -16.71 -13.63
N ALA A 139 -4.09 -17.34 -12.52
CA ALA A 139 -3.33 -17.36 -11.28
C ALA A 139 -2.04 -18.16 -11.42
N GLU A 140 -2.08 -19.34 -12.06
CA GLU A 140 -0.89 -20.14 -12.35
C GLU A 140 0.12 -19.34 -13.21
N ARG A 141 -0.35 -18.63 -14.21
CA ARG A 141 0.51 -17.75 -15.02
C ARG A 141 1.10 -16.59 -14.23
N LEU A 142 0.35 -15.95 -13.34
CA LEU A 142 0.90 -14.93 -12.44
C LEU A 142 2.02 -15.49 -11.57
N ILE A 143 1.85 -16.70 -11.04
CA ILE A 143 2.86 -17.37 -10.20
C ILE A 143 4.11 -17.69 -11.02
N ALA A 144 3.93 -18.28 -12.20
CA ALA A 144 5.05 -18.76 -13.01
C ALA A 144 5.80 -17.65 -13.75
N GLU A 145 5.07 -16.66 -14.25
CA GLU A 145 5.58 -15.66 -15.19
C GLU A 145 5.66 -14.24 -14.58
N GLY A 146 5.03 -13.98 -13.43
CA GLY A 146 4.87 -12.63 -12.89
C GLY A 146 6.18 -12.05 -12.38
N ASN A 147 6.72 -12.58 -11.29
CA ASN A 147 7.91 -12.08 -10.63
C ASN A 147 9.16 -12.88 -11.03
N THR A 148 9.55 -12.79 -12.31
CA THR A 148 10.74 -13.48 -12.83
C THR A 148 11.98 -12.59 -12.82
N PRO A 149 13.20 -13.17 -12.88
CA PRO A 149 14.44 -12.41 -13.03
C PRO A 149 14.42 -11.49 -14.27
N GLU A 150 13.81 -11.96 -15.37
CA GLU A 150 13.70 -11.21 -16.63
C GLU A 150 12.83 -9.97 -16.47
N HIS A 151 11.67 -10.09 -15.80
CA HIS A 151 10.79 -8.95 -15.53
C HIS A 151 11.44 -7.96 -14.57
N ARG A 152 12.16 -8.43 -13.56
CA ARG A 152 12.94 -7.56 -12.65
C ARG A 152 14.05 -6.82 -13.40
N ALA A 153 14.81 -7.50 -14.27
CA ALA A 153 15.84 -6.89 -15.09
C ALA A 153 15.26 -5.84 -16.05
N ARG A 154 14.12 -6.15 -16.68
CA ARG A 154 13.38 -5.20 -17.52
C ARG A 154 12.94 -3.97 -16.74
N PHE A 155 12.40 -4.15 -15.54
CA PHE A 155 11.97 -3.04 -14.68
C PHE A 155 13.15 -2.14 -14.32
N VAL A 156 14.30 -2.71 -13.94
CA VAL A 156 15.54 -1.94 -13.67
C VAL A 156 16.02 -1.20 -14.93
N ALA A 157 15.94 -1.82 -16.10
CA ALA A 157 16.31 -1.16 -17.36
C ALA A 157 15.40 0.03 -17.69
N LEU A 158 14.09 -0.10 -17.48
CA LEU A 158 13.13 0.99 -17.62
C LEU A 158 13.40 2.12 -16.63
N PHE A 159 13.73 1.77 -15.39
CA PHE A 159 14.13 2.72 -14.35
C PHE A 159 15.37 3.49 -14.75
N SER A 160 16.40 2.81 -15.25
CA SER A 160 17.66 3.43 -15.64
C SER A 160 17.54 4.38 -16.84
N GLN A 161 16.48 4.26 -17.65
CA GLN A 161 16.23 5.15 -18.78
C GLN A 161 15.51 6.44 -18.40
N SER A 162 15.07 6.58 -17.16
CA SER A 162 14.30 7.75 -16.68
C SER A 162 15.16 8.95 -16.26
N ASP A 163 16.38 9.10 -16.81
CA ASP A 163 17.26 10.28 -16.75
C ASP A 163 17.26 11.02 -15.39
N GLY A 164 17.62 10.34 -14.31
CA GLY A 164 17.71 10.95 -12.98
C GLY A 164 16.38 11.36 -12.37
N ALA A 165 15.26 10.90 -12.92
CA ALA A 165 13.96 11.12 -12.32
C ALA A 165 13.95 10.60 -10.88
N SER A 166 13.46 11.42 -9.98
CA SER A 166 13.40 11.09 -8.56
C SER A 166 12.33 10.03 -8.23
N SER A 167 11.51 9.66 -9.20
CA SER A 167 10.50 8.59 -9.12
C SER A 167 10.30 7.97 -10.49
N VAL A 168 9.90 6.71 -10.53
CA VAL A 168 9.65 5.95 -11.76
C VAL A 168 8.22 5.46 -11.75
N GLY A 169 7.57 5.53 -12.91
CA GLY A 169 6.17 5.21 -13.08
C GLY A 169 5.24 6.37 -12.72
N ASP A 170 3.99 6.19 -13.07
CA ASP A 170 2.92 7.11 -12.78
C ASP A 170 2.25 6.72 -11.45
N PRO A 171 2.20 7.58 -10.43
CA PRO A 171 1.57 7.25 -9.15
C PRO A 171 0.04 7.23 -9.22
N GLY A 172 -0.57 7.64 -10.34
CA GLY A 172 -2.02 7.71 -10.51
C GLY A 172 -2.68 8.78 -9.64
N LEU A 173 -1.96 9.85 -9.31
CA LEU A 173 -2.48 10.95 -8.52
C LEU A 173 -3.30 11.92 -9.38
N ASP A 174 -4.28 12.57 -8.76
CA ASP A 174 -5.00 13.71 -9.35
C ASP A 174 -4.19 15.02 -9.23
N GLU A 175 -4.69 16.10 -9.83
CA GLU A 175 -4.00 17.40 -9.85
C GLU A 175 -3.76 17.97 -8.44
N THR A 176 -4.69 17.77 -7.50
CA THR A 176 -4.56 18.26 -6.12
C THR A 176 -3.44 17.52 -5.40
N LEU A 177 -3.42 16.18 -5.51
CA LEU A 177 -2.39 15.35 -4.89
C LEU A 177 -1.01 15.60 -5.52
N GLU A 178 -0.93 15.84 -6.83
CA GLU A 178 0.33 16.23 -7.50
C GLU A 178 0.81 17.61 -7.05
N ALA A 179 -0.08 18.56 -6.80
CA ALA A 179 0.28 19.87 -6.24
C ALA A 179 0.85 19.70 -4.82
N ILE A 180 0.20 18.91 -3.96
CA ILE A 180 0.69 18.59 -2.62
C ILE A 180 2.07 17.91 -2.69
N ARG A 181 2.22 16.91 -3.55
CA ARG A 181 3.48 16.22 -3.78
C ARG A 181 4.62 17.15 -4.18
N SER A 182 4.33 18.06 -5.13
CA SER A 182 5.30 19.04 -5.61
C SER A 182 5.72 20.03 -4.53
N GLU A 183 4.78 20.45 -3.67
CA GLU A 183 5.07 21.34 -2.54
C GLU A 183 5.95 20.66 -1.50
N MET A 184 5.62 19.44 -1.13
CA MET A 184 6.43 18.67 -0.17
C MET A 184 7.85 18.39 -0.70
N ARG A 185 8.01 18.15 -1.99
CA ARG A 185 9.33 18.03 -2.61
C ARG A 185 10.16 19.30 -2.50
N ARG A 186 9.53 20.44 -2.79
CA ARG A 186 10.20 21.75 -2.66
C ARG A 186 10.63 22.01 -1.22
N PHE A 187 9.73 21.78 -0.28
CA PHE A 187 10.02 21.89 1.14
C PHE A 187 11.22 21.00 1.54
N CYS A 188 11.19 19.71 1.20
CA CYS A 188 12.27 18.79 1.51
C CYS A 188 13.60 19.20 0.88
N ALA A 189 13.59 19.62 -0.38
CA ALA A 189 14.81 20.05 -1.07
C ALA A 189 15.44 21.29 -0.43
N ALA A 190 14.62 22.19 0.09
CA ALA A 190 15.09 23.45 0.70
C ALA A 190 15.49 23.29 2.16
N GLU A 191 14.69 22.59 2.96
CA GLU A 191 14.76 22.65 4.43
C GLU A 191 15.27 21.35 5.09
N VAL A 192 15.22 20.22 4.38
CA VAL A 192 15.49 18.91 4.98
C VAL A 192 16.73 18.25 4.36
N THR A 193 16.70 18.01 3.04
CA THR A 193 17.72 17.23 2.35
C THR A 193 19.15 17.75 2.54
N PRO A 194 19.40 19.08 2.55
CA PRO A 194 20.77 19.61 2.74
C PRO A 194 21.38 19.27 4.11
N HIS A 195 20.53 19.02 5.11
CA HIS A 195 20.94 18.84 6.50
C HIS A 195 20.76 17.39 7.01
N ALA A 196 19.97 16.57 6.33
CA ALA A 196 19.56 15.25 6.78
C ALA A 196 20.74 14.32 7.12
N HIS A 197 21.79 14.37 6.32
CA HIS A 197 23.00 13.55 6.53
C HIS A 197 23.75 13.93 7.80
N GLU A 198 23.91 15.23 8.06
CA GLU A 198 24.55 15.76 9.26
C GLU A 198 23.75 15.38 10.51
N TRP A 199 22.45 15.63 10.53
CA TRP A 199 21.56 15.21 11.65
C TRP A 199 21.68 13.71 11.96
N HIS A 200 21.78 12.89 10.89
CA HIS A 200 21.93 11.44 11.08
C HIS A 200 23.27 11.07 11.69
N LEU A 201 24.39 11.65 11.20
CA LEU A 201 25.75 11.33 11.71
C LEU A 201 25.94 11.80 13.16
N GLU A 202 25.38 12.94 13.52
CA GLU A 202 25.50 13.52 14.86
C GLU A 202 24.46 12.99 15.83
N ASN A 203 23.53 12.14 15.32
CA ASN A 203 22.40 11.62 16.11
C ASN A 203 21.54 12.74 16.72
N ASP A 204 21.35 13.82 15.96
CA ASP A 204 20.66 15.01 16.38
C ASP A 204 19.14 14.89 16.24
N TYR A 205 18.42 15.75 16.96
CA TYR A 205 17.00 15.97 16.79
C TYR A 205 16.74 16.80 15.54
N ILE A 206 15.57 16.61 14.92
CA ILE A 206 15.07 17.50 13.88
C ILE A 206 14.87 18.89 14.50
N PRO A 207 15.49 19.96 13.93
CA PRO A 207 15.41 21.30 14.50
C PRO A 207 13.97 21.82 14.57
N MET A 208 13.61 22.47 15.67
CA MET A 208 12.26 23.04 15.86
C MET A 208 11.81 23.96 14.72
N PRO A 209 12.67 24.80 14.11
CA PRO A 209 12.25 25.60 12.94
C PRO A 209 11.73 24.77 11.76
N VAL A 210 12.24 23.54 11.56
CA VAL A 210 11.73 22.63 10.52
C VAL A 210 10.33 22.14 10.90
N VAL A 211 10.14 21.78 12.18
CA VAL A 211 8.83 21.35 12.71
C VAL A 211 7.79 22.46 12.63
N GLU A 212 8.18 23.69 12.96
CA GLU A 212 7.33 24.88 12.85
C GLU A 212 6.89 25.13 11.41
N LYS A 213 7.81 25.05 10.44
CA LYS A 213 7.46 25.17 9.02
C LYS A 213 6.55 24.04 8.55
N MET A 214 6.73 22.79 9.05
CA MET A 214 5.81 21.69 8.75
C MET A 214 4.40 21.98 9.28
N ALA A 215 4.27 22.61 10.46
CA ALA A 215 2.99 23.02 11.01
C ALA A 215 2.35 24.13 10.15
N GLU A 216 3.12 25.14 9.75
CA GLU A 216 2.65 26.25 8.90
C GLU A 216 2.09 25.76 7.55
N ILE A 217 2.69 24.73 6.95
CA ILE A 217 2.19 24.12 5.71
C ILE A 217 1.14 23.02 5.94
N GLY A 218 0.67 22.82 7.18
CA GLY A 218 -0.46 21.97 7.54
C GLY A 218 -0.18 20.48 7.62
N VAL A 219 1.08 20.04 7.70
CA VAL A 219 1.45 18.60 7.72
C VAL A 219 0.77 17.84 8.85
N PHE A 220 0.58 18.46 10.02
CA PHE A 220 0.04 17.78 11.19
C PHE A 220 -1.49 17.70 11.22
N GLY A 221 -2.16 18.58 10.46
CA GLY A 221 -3.61 18.68 10.39
C GLY A 221 -4.25 18.10 9.13
N LEU A 222 -3.49 17.40 8.28
CA LEU A 222 -3.93 16.96 6.95
C LEU A 222 -5.29 16.25 6.95
N THR A 223 -5.48 15.27 7.81
CA THR A 223 -6.68 14.42 7.86
C THR A 223 -7.65 14.79 8.97
N ILE A 224 -7.27 15.72 9.84
CA ILE A 224 -8.15 16.24 10.88
C ILE A 224 -9.30 17.00 10.21
N PRO A 225 -10.57 16.74 10.58
CA PRO A 225 -11.71 17.43 10.00
C PRO A 225 -11.61 18.95 10.17
N GLU A 226 -12.10 19.71 9.18
CA GLU A 226 -12.14 21.17 9.19
C GLU A 226 -12.84 21.75 10.43
N ALA A 227 -13.85 21.07 10.95
CA ALA A 227 -14.55 21.44 12.19
C ALA A 227 -13.61 21.52 13.41
N PHE A 228 -12.45 20.91 13.36
CA PHE A 228 -11.41 20.95 14.40
C PHE A 228 -10.16 21.70 13.96
N GLY A 229 -10.22 22.45 12.87
CA GLY A 229 -9.13 23.27 12.37
C GLY A 229 -8.14 22.57 11.45
N GLY A 230 -8.39 21.32 11.08
CA GLY A 230 -7.59 20.59 10.11
C GLY A 230 -8.00 20.84 8.67
N MET A 231 -7.36 20.13 7.74
CA MET A 231 -7.60 20.27 6.30
C MET A 231 -8.66 19.29 5.76
N GLY A 232 -9.07 18.28 6.52
CA GLY A 232 -10.07 17.30 6.12
C GLY A 232 -9.72 16.44 4.90
N LEU A 233 -8.43 16.33 4.57
CA LEU A 233 -7.96 15.62 3.39
C LEU A 233 -8.00 14.09 3.58
N SER A 234 -7.81 13.36 2.48
CA SER A 234 -7.84 11.89 2.47
C SER A 234 -6.60 11.25 3.08
N LYS A 235 -6.69 9.96 3.41
CA LYS A 235 -5.52 9.15 3.79
C LYS A 235 -4.49 9.03 2.67
N VAL A 236 -4.91 9.12 1.41
CA VAL A 236 -3.99 9.16 0.26
C VAL A 236 -3.12 10.40 0.33
N SER A 237 -3.69 11.58 0.66
CA SER A 237 -2.92 12.81 0.86
C SER A 237 -1.85 12.64 1.93
N MET A 238 -2.17 11.98 3.04
CA MET A 238 -1.20 11.67 4.10
C MET A 238 -0.09 10.74 3.62
N CYS A 239 -0.42 9.73 2.80
CA CYS A 239 0.59 8.85 2.20
C CYS A 239 1.55 9.64 1.28
N VAL A 240 1.02 10.52 0.42
CA VAL A 240 1.80 11.37 -0.47
C VAL A 240 2.75 12.28 0.31
N VAL A 241 2.25 12.94 1.35
CA VAL A 241 3.06 13.82 2.21
C VAL A 241 4.14 13.03 2.94
N SER A 242 3.79 11.89 3.55
CA SER A 242 4.74 11.04 4.26
C SER A 242 5.82 10.48 3.34
N GLU A 243 5.49 10.09 2.11
CA GLU A 243 6.44 9.61 1.12
C GLU A 243 7.48 10.69 0.79
N GLU A 244 7.02 11.88 0.41
CA GLU A 244 7.93 12.95 -0.01
C GLU A 244 8.78 13.49 1.16
N LEU A 245 8.22 13.62 2.36
CA LEU A 245 8.98 13.99 3.56
C LEU A 245 10.02 12.92 3.93
N SER A 246 9.65 11.64 3.83
CA SER A 246 10.56 10.51 4.12
C SER A 246 11.70 10.40 3.11
N ARG A 247 11.49 10.80 1.85
CA ARG A 247 12.54 10.90 0.84
C ARG A 247 13.61 11.91 1.20
N GLY A 248 13.21 13.02 1.84
CA GLY A 248 14.15 13.99 2.38
C GLY A 248 14.90 13.43 3.60
N TYR A 249 14.15 12.99 4.60
CA TYR A 249 14.65 12.34 5.80
C TYR A 249 13.52 11.57 6.50
N ILE A 250 13.72 10.28 6.74
CA ILE A 250 12.69 9.42 7.33
C ILE A 250 12.20 9.91 8.71
N GLY A 251 13.06 10.55 9.48
CA GLY A 251 12.70 11.17 10.75
C GLY A 251 11.64 12.27 10.58
N VAL A 252 11.79 13.11 9.55
CA VAL A 252 10.83 14.17 9.22
C VAL A 252 9.50 13.57 8.75
N GLY A 253 9.54 12.58 7.83
CA GLY A 253 8.33 11.90 7.36
C GLY A 253 7.55 11.21 8.47
N SER A 254 8.23 10.71 9.49
CA SER A 254 7.58 10.04 10.61
C SER A 254 6.86 11.00 11.58
N LEU A 255 7.17 12.30 11.60
CA LEU A 255 6.50 13.27 12.48
C LEU A 255 5.02 13.44 12.10
N GLY A 256 4.72 13.66 10.83
CA GLY A 256 3.35 13.79 10.35
C GLY A 256 2.51 12.54 10.62
N THR A 257 3.08 11.36 10.40
CA THR A 257 2.43 10.07 10.67
C THR A 257 2.05 9.89 12.14
N ARG A 258 2.87 10.38 13.07
CA ARG A 258 2.57 10.30 14.51
C ARG A 258 1.39 11.17 14.91
N SER A 259 1.29 12.37 14.35
CA SER A 259 0.14 13.25 14.54
C SER A 259 -1.14 12.63 13.97
N GLU A 260 -1.04 12.00 12.83
CA GLU A 260 -2.13 11.25 12.19
C GLU A 260 -2.64 10.13 13.10
N ILE A 261 -1.75 9.29 13.65
CA ILE A 261 -2.12 8.21 14.58
C ILE A 261 -2.84 8.78 15.80
N ALA A 262 -2.32 9.85 16.40
CA ALA A 262 -2.93 10.48 17.57
C ALA A 262 -4.32 11.04 17.25
N ALA A 263 -4.45 11.73 16.12
CA ALA A 263 -5.72 12.30 15.68
C ALA A 263 -6.78 11.20 15.40
N GLU A 264 -6.41 10.12 14.72
CA GLU A 264 -7.32 9.00 14.45
C GLU A 264 -7.80 8.31 15.73
N LEU A 265 -6.91 8.06 16.69
CA LEU A 265 -7.29 7.47 17.97
C LEU A 265 -8.32 8.35 18.69
N ILE A 266 -8.12 9.67 18.68
CA ILE A 266 -9.05 10.62 19.31
C ILE A 266 -10.37 10.70 18.52
N LEU A 267 -10.32 10.73 17.18
CA LEU A 267 -11.51 10.76 16.34
C LEU A 267 -12.38 9.52 16.51
N CYS A 268 -11.76 8.34 16.53
CA CYS A 268 -12.47 7.07 16.63
C CYS A 268 -12.95 6.72 18.04
N GLY A 269 -12.13 6.99 19.06
CA GLY A 269 -12.35 6.52 20.43
C GLY A 269 -12.56 7.61 21.47
N GLY A 270 -12.32 8.88 21.14
CA GLY A 270 -12.41 10.00 22.07
C GLY A 270 -13.86 10.47 22.29
N THR A 271 -14.14 11.03 23.50
CA THR A 271 -15.38 11.76 23.76
C THR A 271 -15.40 13.10 22.99
N ASP A 272 -16.57 13.72 22.86
CA ASP A 272 -16.68 15.02 22.18
C ASP A 272 -15.83 16.11 22.84
N GLU A 273 -15.71 16.08 24.18
CA GLU A 273 -14.84 16.99 24.94
C GLU A 273 -13.37 16.74 24.63
N GLN A 274 -12.95 15.48 24.49
CA GLN A 274 -11.58 15.12 24.12
C GLN A 274 -11.27 15.57 22.68
N LYS A 275 -12.20 15.34 21.75
CA LYS A 275 -12.05 15.80 20.36
C LYS A 275 -11.92 17.32 20.29
N ALA A 276 -12.85 18.05 20.91
CA ALA A 276 -12.82 19.51 20.96
C ALA A 276 -11.57 20.09 21.64
N LYS A 277 -10.99 19.38 22.61
CA LYS A 277 -9.80 19.82 23.34
C LYS A 277 -8.50 19.58 22.58
N TRP A 278 -8.36 18.40 21.96
CA TRP A 278 -7.06 17.94 21.48
C TRP A 278 -6.87 18.09 19.97
N LEU A 279 -7.90 17.84 19.15
CA LEU A 279 -7.75 17.92 17.71
C LEU A 279 -7.31 19.29 17.20
N PRO A 280 -7.87 20.43 17.71
CA PRO A 280 -7.40 21.76 17.30
C PRO A 280 -5.97 22.11 17.73
N LYS A 281 -5.38 21.32 18.63
CA LYS A 281 -3.98 21.51 19.08
C LYS A 281 -3.00 20.66 18.28
N ILE A 282 -3.49 19.66 17.60
CA ILE A 282 -2.71 18.79 16.71
C ILE A 282 -2.74 19.38 15.30
N ALA A 283 -3.90 19.89 14.87
CA ALA A 283 -4.07 20.58 13.58
C ALA A 283 -3.26 21.87 13.54
#